data_05f78398904a1944aadf2116a33777a3
#
_entry.id   05f78398904a1944aadf2116a33777a3
#
_cell.length_a   1.000
_cell.length_b   1.000
_cell.length_c   1.000
_cell.angle_alpha   90.00
_cell.angle_beta   90.00
_cell.angle_gamma   90.00
#
_symmetry.space_group_name_H-M   'P 1'
#
loop_
_entity.id
_entity.type
_entity.pdbx_description
1 polymer ?
#
loop_
_entity_poly.entity_id
_entity_poly.type
_entity_poly.pdbx_seq_one_letter_code
_entity_poly.pdbx_strand_id
1 'polypeptide(L)'
;ALKWAVEQMEERYRNMAHINVRSLSGYNDKVREALKTGKPFTKRIQTGWDAEGNPEFEDVTLPLEPLPLIVVIVDELADLMMTAGKEVEFLIQRLAQKARAAGIHLIMATQRPSVDVITGVIKANLPTRISFNVTSKIDSRTILGEAGAEQLLGKGDMLYVPGGKQITRIHGPFVSDDEVRAVADHWRGQGRPDYVESVTEDPEDGGFAMEGAPAGGDSAEDRMYAKACQI
;
A
#
# COMPACT_ATOMS: atom_id res chain seq x y z
N ALA A 1 -5.09 -2.97 8.02
CA ALA A 1 -5.12 -2.71 6.56
C ALA A 1 -3.77 -2.26 5.99
N LEU A 2 -3.11 -1.18 6.48
CA LEU A 2 -1.79 -0.76 5.95
C LEU A 2 -0.69 -1.79 6.21
N LYS A 3 -0.66 -2.41 7.39
CA LYS A 3 0.25 -3.53 7.71
C LYS A 3 0.03 -4.69 6.73
N TRP A 4 -1.19 -5.11 6.54
CA TRP A 4 -1.57 -6.13 5.58
C TRP A 4 -1.07 -5.80 4.16
N ALA A 5 -1.22 -4.55 3.71
CA ALA A 5 -0.74 -4.13 2.40
C ALA A 5 0.80 -4.24 2.27
N VAL A 6 1.54 -3.97 3.35
CA VAL A 6 3.01 -4.18 3.39
C VAL A 6 3.34 -5.67 3.34
N GLU A 7 2.64 -6.52 4.08
CA GLU A 7 2.81 -7.98 4.07
C GLU A 7 2.55 -8.55 2.67
N GLN A 8 1.45 -8.13 2.04
CA GLN A 8 1.13 -8.51 0.66
C GLN A 8 2.22 -8.05 -0.31
N MET A 9 2.76 -6.85 -0.14
CA MET A 9 3.87 -6.37 -0.95
C MET A 9 5.09 -7.28 -0.82
N GLU A 10 5.48 -7.66 0.39
CA GLU A 10 6.64 -8.51 0.64
C GLU A 10 6.45 -9.93 0.14
N GLU A 11 5.27 -10.49 0.32
CA GLU A 11 4.91 -11.79 -0.22
C GLU A 11 5.02 -11.79 -1.75
N ARG A 12 4.48 -10.77 -2.41
CA ARG A 12 4.58 -10.61 -3.86
C ARG A 12 6.02 -10.49 -4.32
N TYR A 13 6.88 -9.78 -3.59
CA TYR A 13 8.31 -9.72 -3.90
C TYR A 13 8.99 -11.08 -3.77
N ARG A 14 8.65 -11.86 -2.73
CA ARG A 14 9.16 -13.24 -2.61
C ARG A 14 8.75 -14.09 -3.81
N ASN A 15 7.48 -14.04 -4.18
CA ASN A 15 6.96 -14.79 -5.34
C ASN A 15 7.62 -14.35 -6.66
N MET A 16 7.78 -13.05 -6.87
CA MET A 16 8.48 -12.51 -8.04
C MET A 16 9.96 -12.95 -8.10
N ALA A 17 10.62 -12.97 -6.95
CA ALA A 17 12.01 -13.40 -6.86
C ALA A 17 12.18 -14.90 -7.21
N HIS A 18 11.23 -15.75 -6.80
CA HIS A 18 11.29 -17.19 -7.14
C HIS A 18 11.27 -17.47 -8.63
N ILE A 19 10.60 -16.64 -9.42
CA ILE A 19 10.53 -16.82 -10.88
C ILE A 19 11.37 -15.80 -11.65
N ASN A 20 12.27 -15.09 -10.97
CA ASN A 20 13.19 -14.11 -11.53
C ASN A 20 12.51 -13.03 -12.39
N VAL A 21 11.52 -12.34 -11.82
CA VAL A 21 10.86 -11.20 -12.42
C VAL A 21 10.91 -9.99 -11.49
N ARG A 22 10.76 -8.77 -12.06
CA ARG A 22 10.88 -7.51 -11.33
C ARG A 22 9.57 -6.71 -11.25
N SER A 23 8.49 -7.22 -11.81
CA SER A 23 7.20 -6.54 -11.83
C SER A 23 6.05 -7.54 -11.79
N LEU A 24 4.91 -7.11 -11.26
CA LEU A 24 3.69 -7.90 -11.23
C LEU A 24 3.21 -8.30 -12.63
N SER A 25 3.36 -7.43 -13.63
CA SER A 25 3.01 -7.78 -15.01
C SER A 25 3.83 -8.96 -15.49
N GLY A 26 5.16 -8.89 -15.37
CA GLY A 26 6.04 -9.98 -15.78
C GLY A 26 5.81 -11.28 -14.98
N TYR A 27 5.44 -11.15 -13.70
CA TYR A 27 5.00 -12.27 -12.89
C TYR A 27 3.75 -12.92 -13.46
N ASN A 28 2.71 -12.15 -13.66
CA ASN A 28 1.42 -12.64 -14.17
C ASN A 28 1.54 -13.26 -15.57
N ASP A 29 2.38 -12.70 -16.44
CA ASP A 29 2.60 -13.23 -17.79
C ASP A 29 3.26 -14.61 -17.75
N LYS A 30 4.32 -14.76 -16.94
CA LYS A 30 4.97 -16.06 -16.75
C LYS A 30 4.06 -17.11 -16.11
N VAL A 31 3.30 -16.72 -15.08
CA VAL A 31 2.36 -17.64 -14.41
C VAL A 31 1.27 -18.09 -15.38
N ARG A 32 0.70 -17.19 -16.17
CA ARG A 32 -0.29 -17.55 -17.20
C ARG A 32 0.28 -18.47 -18.27
N GLU A 33 1.53 -18.27 -18.67
CA GLU A 33 2.23 -19.13 -19.61
C GLU A 33 2.46 -20.54 -19.03
N ALA A 34 2.90 -20.62 -17.77
CA ALA A 34 3.08 -21.88 -17.06
C ALA A 34 1.76 -22.67 -16.92
N LEU A 35 0.67 -22.00 -16.61
CA LEU A 35 -0.67 -22.59 -16.52
C LEU A 35 -1.14 -23.11 -17.89
N LYS A 36 -0.89 -22.36 -18.99
CA LYS A 36 -1.25 -22.79 -20.35
C LYS A 36 -0.42 -23.97 -20.84
N THR A 37 0.87 -24.03 -20.47
CA THR A 37 1.79 -25.07 -20.93
C THR A 37 1.82 -26.32 -20.01
N GLY A 38 1.13 -26.24 -18.85
CA GLY A 38 1.13 -27.30 -17.85
C GLY A 38 2.52 -27.53 -17.19
N LYS A 39 3.40 -26.53 -17.26
CA LYS A 39 4.75 -26.60 -16.65
C LYS A 39 4.77 -25.74 -15.39
N PRO A 40 4.53 -26.31 -14.20
CA PRO A 40 4.54 -25.56 -12.96
C PRO A 40 5.96 -25.07 -12.63
N PHE A 41 6.04 -23.99 -11.86
CA PHE A 41 7.29 -23.57 -11.26
C PHE A 41 7.63 -24.47 -10.09
N THR A 42 8.88 -24.88 -10.00
CA THR A 42 9.39 -25.68 -8.88
C THR A 42 10.48 -24.89 -8.15
N LYS A 43 10.55 -25.11 -6.85
CA LYS A 43 11.62 -24.58 -6.00
C LYS A 43 12.35 -25.75 -5.37
N ARG A 44 13.65 -25.77 -5.51
CA ARG A 44 14.49 -26.74 -4.84
C ARG A 44 14.67 -26.35 -3.37
N ILE A 45 14.17 -27.17 -2.49
CA ILE A 45 14.22 -26.96 -1.03
C ILE A 45 15.07 -28.06 -0.44
N GLN A 46 15.97 -27.68 0.50
CA GLN A 46 16.70 -28.68 1.28
C GLN A 46 15.74 -29.27 2.32
N THR A 47 15.51 -30.58 2.24
CA THR A 47 14.58 -31.32 3.12
C THR A 47 15.31 -32.05 4.26
N GLY A 48 16.62 -32.27 4.13
CA GLY A 48 17.37 -32.98 5.14
C GLY A 48 18.84 -33.12 4.79
N TRP A 49 19.47 -34.13 5.41
CA TRP A 49 20.84 -34.57 5.18
C TRP A 49 20.78 -36.09 4.99
N ASP A 50 21.53 -36.60 4.02
CA ASP A 50 21.67 -38.03 3.83
C ASP A 50 22.52 -38.69 4.95
N ALA A 51 22.63 -40.01 4.93
CA ALA A 51 23.41 -40.76 5.94
C ALA A 51 24.90 -40.43 5.91
N GLU A 52 25.39 -39.86 4.80
CA GLU A 52 26.77 -39.43 4.56
C GLU A 52 27.00 -37.96 4.92
N GLY A 53 25.94 -37.22 5.32
CA GLY A 53 26.02 -35.81 5.74
C GLY A 53 25.96 -34.81 4.57
N ASN A 54 25.50 -35.22 3.39
CA ASN A 54 25.26 -34.31 2.26
C ASN A 54 23.81 -33.78 2.33
N PRO A 55 23.54 -32.53 1.89
CA PRO A 55 22.21 -31.98 1.88
C PRO A 55 21.30 -32.67 0.86
N GLU A 56 20.17 -33.19 1.31
CA GLU A 56 19.08 -33.67 0.44
C GLU A 56 18.20 -32.52 -0.02
N PHE A 57 17.83 -32.55 -1.29
CA PHE A 57 17.00 -31.53 -1.91
C PHE A 57 15.78 -32.17 -2.56
N GLU A 58 14.63 -31.52 -2.41
CA GLU A 58 13.39 -31.87 -3.08
C GLU A 58 12.88 -30.69 -3.92
N ASP A 59 12.35 -30.99 -5.11
CA ASP A 59 11.72 -29.99 -5.97
C ASP A 59 10.24 -29.89 -5.63
N VAL A 60 9.90 -28.82 -4.88
CA VAL A 60 8.50 -28.55 -4.48
C VAL A 60 7.84 -27.64 -5.51
N THR A 61 6.68 -28.04 -6.00
CA THR A 61 5.86 -27.24 -6.90
C THR A 61 5.30 -26.03 -6.19
N LEU A 62 5.50 -24.83 -6.75
CA LEU A 62 4.91 -23.60 -6.25
C LEU A 62 3.50 -23.42 -6.85
N PRO A 63 2.47 -23.34 -6.03
CA PRO A 63 1.09 -23.10 -6.48
C PRO A 63 0.91 -21.60 -6.81
N LEU A 64 1.57 -21.14 -7.88
CA LEU A 64 1.53 -19.73 -8.28
C LEU A 64 0.26 -19.46 -9.10
N GLU A 65 -0.44 -18.39 -8.72
CA GLU A 65 -1.61 -17.87 -9.43
C GLU A 65 -1.36 -16.43 -9.88
N PRO A 66 -2.04 -15.97 -10.95
CA PRO A 66 -1.99 -14.57 -11.34
C PRO A 66 -2.54 -13.68 -10.22
N LEU A 67 -1.79 -12.66 -9.85
CA LEU A 67 -2.12 -11.77 -8.75
C LEU A 67 -2.83 -10.50 -9.28
N PRO A 68 -3.92 -10.05 -8.65
CA PRO A 68 -4.61 -8.82 -9.02
C PRO A 68 -3.83 -7.58 -8.58
N LEU A 69 -4.18 -6.42 -9.13
CA LEU A 69 -3.78 -5.13 -8.58
C LEU A 69 -4.47 -4.90 -7.23
N ILE A 70 -3.78 -4.24 -6.31
CA ILE A 70 -4.34 -3.77 -5.04
C ILE A 70 -4.37 -2.25 -5.08
N VAL A 71 -5.51 -1.65 -4.73
CA VAL A 71 -5.64 -0.21 -4.55
C VAL A 71 -5.99 0.05 -3.10
N VAL A 72 -5.11 0.78 -2.41
CA VAL A 72 -5.32 1.22 -1.03
C VAL A 72 -5.78 2.66 -1.06
N ILE A 73 -6.96 2.93 -0.54
CA ILE A 73 -7.55 4.27 -0.49
C ILE A 73 -7.64 4.71 0.97
N VAL A 74 -7.06 5.87 1.28
CA VAL A 74 -7.16 6.55 2.57
C VAL A 74 -7.97 7.82 2.36
N ASP A 75 -9.17 7.87 2.91
CA ASP A 75 -10.12 8.96 2.76
C ASP A 75 -9.69 10.21 3.55
N GLU A 76 -9.29 10.03 4.80
CA GLU A 76 -8.77 11.11 5.64
C GLU A 76 -7.46 10.69 6.35
N LEU A 77 -6.34 11.13 5.78
CA LEU A 77 -5.01 10.80 6.31
C LEU A 77 -4.78 11.41 7.71
N ALA A 78 -5.36 12.59 7.99
CA ALA A 78 -5.17 13.25 9.28
C ALA A 78 -5.62 12.39 10.45
N ASP A 79 -6.72 11.65 10.32
CA ASP A 79 -7.23 10.81 11.40
C ASP A 79 -6.26 9.66 11.73
N LEU A 80 -5.62 9.09 10.73
CA LEU A 80 -4.57 8.07 10.93
C LEU A 80 -3.31 8.67 11.57
N MET A 81 -2.89 9.85 11.11
CA MET A 81 -1.70 10.52 11.64
C MET A 81 -1.88 10.97 13.10
N MET A 82 -3.08 11.34 13.50
CA MET A 82 -3.41 11.71 14.89
C MET A 82 -3.40 10.49 15.83
N THR A 83 -3.73 9.31 15.33
CA THR A 83 -3.85 8.10 16.15
C THR A 83 -2.51 7.37 16.30
N ALA A 84 -1.77 7.19 15.21
CA ALA A 84 -0.55 6.39 15.16
C ALA A 84 0.47 6.96 14.15
N GLY A 85 0.72 8.28 14.19
CA GLY A 85 1.41 9.03 13.14
C GLY A 85 2.75 8.45 12.70
N LYS A 86 3.64 8.09 13.64
CA LYS A 86 4.97 7.52 13.29
C LYS A 86 4.87 6.16 12.61
N GLU A 87 3.98 5.31 13.05
CA GLU A 87 3.77 3.99 12.47
C GLU A 87 3.14 4.11 11.08
N VAL A 88 2.12 4.94 10.94
CA VAL A 88 1.44 5.22 9.67
C VAL A 88 2.43 5.82 8.66
N GLU A 89 3.23 6.80 9.06
CA GLU A 89 4.25 7.41 8.21
C GLU A 89 5.27 6.38 7.71
N PHE A 90 5.74 5.51 8.59
CA PHE A 90 6.66 4.42 8.24
C PHE A 90 6.06 3.43 7.25
N LEU A 91 4.80 3.00 7.46
CA LEU A 91 4.10 2.08 6.56
C LEU A 91 3.86 2.71 5.17
N ILE A 92 3.43 3.97 5.15
CA ILE A 92 3.24 4.73 3.91
C ILE A 92 4.56 4.87 3.15
N GLN A 93 5.64 5.24 3.85
CA GLN A 93 6.97 5.36 3.24
C GLN A 93 7.40 4.03 2.59
N ARG A 94 7.24 2.92 3.29
CA ARG A 94 7.62 1.60 2.80
C ARG A 94 6.81 1.19 1.57
N LEU A 95 5.50 1.40 1.60
CA LEU A 95 4.62 1.15 0.46
C LEU A 95 4.97 2.05 -0.72
N ALA A 96 5.08 3.36 -0.52
CA ALA A 96 5.34 4.31 -1.60
C ALA A 96 6.67 4.06 -2.33
N GLN A 97 7.68 3.55 -1.63
CA GLN A 97 8.99 3.23 -2.22
C GLN A 97 8.98 1.97 -3.07
N LYS A 98 8.20 0.95 -2.71
CA LYS A 98 8.31 -0.38 -3.30
C LYS A 98 7.01 -0.93 -3.91
N ALA A 99 5.85 -0.48 -3.50
CA ALA A 99 4.57 -1.09 -3.84
C ALA A 99 4.23 -1.09 -5.33
N ARG A 100 4.74 -0.11 -6.11
CA ARG A 100 4.48 0.01 -7.55
C ARG A 100 4.85 -1.26 -8.32
N ALA A 101 6.02 -1.83 -8.08
CA ALA A 101 6.46 -3.04 -8.76
C ALA A 101 5.63 -4.27 -8.37
N ALA A 102 5.12 -4.30 -7.13
CA ALA A 102 4.21 -5.33 -6.62
C ALA A 102 2.74 -5.13 -7.04
N GLY A 103 2.44 -4.09 -7.83
CA GLY A 103 1.08 -3.80 -8.31
C GLY A 103 0.15 -3.28 -7.22
N ILE A 104 0.70 -2.56 -6.22
CA ILE A 104 -0.09 -1.93 -5.15
C ILE A 104 -0.03 -0.42 -5.36
N HIS A 105 -1.18 0.22 -5.40
CA HIS A 105 -1.36 1.64 -5.63
C HIS A 105 -1.97 2.31 -4.41
N LEU A 106 -1.48 3.52 -4.10
CA LEU A 106 -1.96 4.31 -2.97
C LEU A 106 -2.69 5.55 -3.48
N ILE A 107 -3.89 5.78 -2.97
CA ILE A 107 -4.64 7.02 -3.13
C ILE A 107 -4.90 7.57 -1.74
N MET A 108 -4.35 8.73 -1.42
CA MET A 108 -4.46 9.35 -0.12
C MET A 108 -5.11 10.70 -0.23
N ALA A 109 -6.13 10.94 0.58
CA ALA A 109 -6.81 12.21 0.68
C ALA A 109 -6.76 12.76 2.11
N THR A 110 -6.89 14.06 2.25
CA THR A 110 -7.08 14.74 3.53
C THR A 110 -7.76 16.09 3.32
N GLN A 111 -8.62 16.47 4.24
CA GLN A 111 -9.21 17.79 4.32
C GLN A 111 -8.42 18.71 5.27
N ARG A 112 -7.36 18.20 5.92
CA ARG A 112 -6.52 18.94 6.87
C ARG A 112 -5.07 19.03 6.36
N PRO A 113 -4.77 19.98 5.47
CA PRO A 113 -3.45 20.09 4.83
C PRO A 113 -2.41 20.75 5.76
N SER A 114 -2.24 20.23 6.97
CA SER A 114 -1.21 20.68 7.91
C SER A 114 0.14 19.98 7.67
N VAL A 115 1.23 20.58 8.13
CA VAL A 115 2.58 19.99 8.02
C VAL A 115 2.73 18.71 8.85
N ASP A 116 1.92 18.53 9.88
CA ASP A 116 1.91 17.33 10.73
C ASP A 116 1.22 16.15 10.04
N VAL A 117 0.34 16.42 9.08
CA VAL A 117 -0.37 15.42 8.27
C VAL A 117 0.39 15.15 6.98
N ILE A 118 0.74 16.20 6.24
CA ILE A 118 1.49 16.10 4.97
C ILE A 118 2.97 16.38 5.26
N THR A 119 3.61 15.41 5.91
CA THR A 119 5.01 15.54 6.36
C THR A 119 5.99 15.56 5.18
N GLY A 120 7.24 15.93 5.48
CA GLY A 120 8.32 15.89 4.48
C GLY A 120 8.56 14.48 3.94
N VAL A 121 8.41 13.46 4.77
CA VAL A 121 8.56 12.04 4.38
C VAL A 121 7.46 11.63 3.41
N ILE A 122 6.21 11.98 3.70
CA ILE A 122 5.07 11.70 2.82
C ILE A 122 5.26 12.41 1.48
N LYS A 123 5.62 13.70 1.48
CA LYS A 123 5.86 14.47 0.25
C LYS A 123 6.99 13.93 -0.61
N ALA A 124 8.06 13.44 -0.01
CA ALA A 124 9.19 12.86 -0.73
C ALA A 124 8.84 11.55 -1.43
N ASN A 125 7.95 10.75 -0.82
CA ASN A 125 7.58 9.43 -1.32
C ASN A 125 6.31 9.43 -2.19
N LEU A 126 5.47 10.47 -2.09
CA LEU A 126 4.28 10.68 -2.91
C LEU A 126 4.43 11.98 -3.73
N PRO A 127 5.19 11.92 -4.82
CA PRO A 127 5.52 13.12 -5.60
C PRO A 127 4.37 13.60 -6.49
N THR A 128 3.40 12.75 -6.80
CA THR A 128 2.20 13.12 -7.54
C THR A 128 1.15 13.65 -6.58
N ARG A 129 0.74 14.90 -6.78
CA ARG A 129 -0.18 15.59 -5.87
C ARG A 129 -1.24 16.36 -6.62
N ILE A 130 -2.41 16.42 -6.01
CA ILE A 130 -3.55 17.19 -6.47
C ILE A 130 -4.01 18.07 -5.31
N SER A 131 -4.27 19.33 -5.55
CA SER A 131 -4.97 20.21 -4.62
C SER A 131 -6.18 20.83 -5.28
N PHE A 132 -7.31 20.71 -4.63
CA PHE A 132 -8.48 21.54 -4.89
C PHE A 132 -8.32 22.89 -4.20
N ASN A 133 -9.37 23.74 -4.24
CA ASN A 133 -9.37 25.02 -3.57
C ASN A 133 -9.08 24.85 -2.06
N VAL A 134 -8.20 25.67 -1.54
CA VAL A 134 -7.84 25.76 -0.12
C VAL A 134 -8.01 27.19 0.39
N THR A 135 -8.05 27.36 1.70
CA THR A 135 -8.36 28.64 2.32
C THR A 135 -7.15 29.58 2.38
N SER A 136 -5.93 29.04 2.35
CA SER A 136 -4.73 29.85 2.53
C SER A 136 -3.58 29.47 1.58
N LYS A 137 -2.66 30.42 1.36
CA LYS A 137 -1.39 30.19 0.66
C LYS A 137 -0.49 29.19 1.39
N ILE A 138 -0.63 29.10 2.71
CA ILE A 138 0.13 28.16 3.54
C ILE A 138 -0.29 26.73 3.21
N ASP A 139 -1.60 26.49 3.14
CA ASP A 139 -2.14 25.17 2.79
C ASP A 139 -1.71 24.77 1.38
N SER A 140 -1.78 25.69 0.41
CA SER A 140 -1.29 25.42 -0.95
C SER A 140 0.18 24.99 -0.96
N ARG A 141 1.05 25.72 -0.24
CA ARG A 141 2.48 25.38 -0.13
C ARG A 141 2.70 24.06 0.60
N THR A 142 1.89 23.75 1.60
CA THR A 142 1.98 22.47 2.32
C THR A 142 1.70 21.29 1.39
N ILE A 143 0.71 21.39 0.52
CA ILE A 143 0.34 20.33 -0.42
C ILE A 143 1.27 20.30 -1.63
N LEU A 144 1.40 21.43 -2.33
CA LEU A 144 2.02 21.49 -3.66
C LEU A 144 3.49 21.93 -3.64
N GLY A 145 3.93 22.60 -2.57
CA GLY A 145 5.22 23.29 -2.49
C GLY A 145 5.15 24.76 -2.95
N GLU A 146 4.07 25.17 -3.60
CA GLU A 146 3.87 26.51 -4.14
C GLU A 146 2.49 27.07 -3.78
N ALA A 147 2.33 28.39 -3.83
CA ALA A 147 1.03 29.05 -3.69
C ALA A 147 0.23 28.94 -5.00
N GLY A 148 -1.09 29.06 -4.91
CA GLY A 148 -1.97 29.10 -6.09
C GLY A 148 -3.29 28.35 -5.89
N ALA A 149 -3.32 27.30 -5.07
CA ALA A 149 -4.55 26.55 -4.84
C ALA A 149 -5.63 27.40 -4.11
N GLU A 150 -5.25 28.42 -3.37
CA GLU A 150 -6.16 29.38 -2.76
C GLU A 150 -6.92 30.27 -3.76
N GLN A 151 -6.48 30.28 -5.02
CA GLN A 151 -7.10 31.06 -6.10
C GLN A 151 -8.00 30.21 -7.00
N LEU A 152 -8.15 28.92 -6.72
CA LEU A 152 -9.00 28.02 -7.49
C LEU A 152 -10.47 28.37 -7.30
N LEU A 153 -11.25 28.11 -8.34
CA LEU A 153 -12.68 28.46 -8.39
C LEU A 153 -13.59 27.49 -7.60
N GLY A 154 -13.05 26.37 -7.13
CA GLY A 154 -13.85 25.28 -6.55
C GLY A 154 -14.54 24.44 -7.61
N LYS A 155 -15.48 23.58 -7.18
CA LYS A 155 -16.31 22.74 -8.06
C LYS A 155 -15.51 21.88 -9.07
N GLY A 156 -14.37 21.32 -8.64
CA GLY A 156 -13.54 20.48 -9.49
C GLY A 156 -12.33 21.16 -10.10
N ASP A 157 -12.19 22.47 -9.94
CA ASP A 157 -10.99 23.20 -10.35
C ASP A 157 -9.81 22.81 -9.45
N MET A 158 -8.69 22.37 -10.02
CA MET A 158 -7.58 21.80 -9.28
C MET A 158 -6.21 22.15 -9.84
N LEU A 159 -5.20 22.07 -8.99
CA LEU A 159 -3.78 22.08 -9.40
C LEU A 159 -3.20 20.68 -9.27
N TYR A 160 -2.54 20.24 -10.32
CA TYR A 160 -1.94 18.93 -10.45
C TYR A 160 -0.42 19.02 -10.61
N VAL A 161 0.31 18.26 -9.78
CA VAL A 161 1.78 18.11 -9.83
C VAL A 161 2.11 16.68 -10.24
N PRO A 162 2.47 16.43 -11.50
CA PRO A 162 2.83 15.11 -11.98
C PRO A 162 4.27 14.74 -11.58
N GLY A 163 4.43 14.02 -10.46
CA GLY A 163 5.73 13.47 -10.08
C GLY A 163 6.84 14.50 -9.87
N GLY A 164 6.52 15.65 -9.24
CA GLY A 164 7.48 16.73 -8.96
C GLY A 164 7.83 17.64 -10.16
N LYS A 165 7.07 17.54 -11.24
CA LYS A 165 7.18 18.41 -12.42
C LYS A 165 6.35 19.69 -12.23
N GLN A 166 6.35 20.54 -13.27
CA GLN A 166 5.60 21.80 -13.29
C GLN A 166 4.11 21.59 -12.97
N ILE A 167 3.57 22.47 -12.14
CA ILE A 167 2.15 22.50 -11.78
C ILE A 167 1.30 22.79 -13.01
N THR A 168 0.26 21.98 -13.20
CA THR A 168 -0.72 22.15 -14.25
C THR A 168 -2.09 22.40 -13.63
N ARG A 169 -2.80 23.45 -14.07
CA ARG A 169 -4.19 23.67 -13.68
C ARG A 169 -5.10 22.82 -14.55
N ILE A 170 -5.98 22.07 -13.91
CA ILE A 170 -6.96 21.23 -14.57
C ILE A 170 -8.32 21.61 -14.02
N HIS A 171 -9.25 21.88 -14.92
CA HIS A 171 -10.64 22.15 -14.54
C HIS A 171 -11.47 20.88 -14.72
N GLY A 172 -11.65 20.14 -13.61
CA GLY A 172 -12.54 18.99 -13.58
C GLY A 172 -14.00 19.42 -13.44
N PRO A 173 -14.95 18.60 -13.88
CA PRO A 173 -16.36 18.87 -13.62
C PRO A 173 -16.67 18.71 -12.13
N PHE A 174 -17.69 19.42 -11.68
CA PHE A 174 -18.29 19.13 -10.39
C PHE A 174 -19.03 17.79 -10.46
N VAL A 175 -18.84 16.94 -9.47
CA VAL A 175 -19.55 15.67 -9.32
C VAL A 175 -20.45 15.77 -8.10
N SER A 176 -21.74 15.58 -8.30
CA SER A 176 -22.74 15.62 -7.23
C SER A 176 -22.82 14.31 -6.44
N ASP A 177 -23.39 14.36 -5.24
CA ASP A 177 -23.59 13.15 -4.43
C ASP A 177 -24.49 12.12 -5.13
N ASP A 178 -25.46 12.58 -5.92
CA ASP A 178 -26.35 11.69 -6.67
C ASP A 178 -25.59 10.97 -7.81
N GLU A 179 -24.67 11.65 -8.48
CA GLU A 179 -23.80 11.03 -9.49
C GLU A 179 -22.84 10.02 -8.86
N VAL A 180 -22.27 10.33 -7.67
CA VAL A 180 -21.43 9.37 -6.93
C VAL A 180 -22.23 8.13 -6.54
N ARG A 181 -23.46 8.30 -6.03
CA ARG A 181 -24.37 7.19 -5.71
C ARG A 181 -24.71 6.36 -6.94
N ALA A 182 -25.02 7.00 -8.05
CA ALA A 182 -25.36 6.30 -9.30
C ALA A 182 -24.20 5.42 -9.79
N VAL A 183 -22.95 5.91 -9.72
CA VAL A 183 -21.77 5.12 -10.06
C VAL A 183 -21.57 3.96 -9.07
N ALA A 184 -21.71 4.20 -7.77
CA ALA A 184 -21.60 3.16 -6.76
C ALA A 184 -22.67 2.07 -6.93
N ASP A 185 -23.91 2.45 -7.21
CA ASP A 185 -25.01 1.51 -7.42
C ASP A 185 -24.84 0.70 -8.72
N HIS A 186 -24.28 1.32 -9.77
CA HIS A 186 -23.92 0.61 -10.98
C HIS A 186 -22.93 -0.54 -10.68
N TRP A 187 -21.89 -0.29 -9.88
CA TRP A 187 -20.94 -1.32 -9.51
C TRP A 187 -21.53 -2.38 -8.58
N ARG A 188 -22.37 -1.98 -7.61
CA ARG A 188 -23.10 -2.93 -6.75
C ARG A 188 -24.00 -3.87 -7.53
N GLY A 189 -24.59 -3.38 -8.63
CA GLY A 189 -25.44 -4.20 -9.51
C GLY A 189 -24.67 -5.25 -10.32
N GLN A 190 -23.35 -5.14 -10.45
CA GLN A 190 -22.53 -6.09 -11.20
C GLN A 190 -22.09 -7.34 -10.42
N GLY A 191 -22.13 -7.31 -9.09
CA GLY A 191 -21.76 -8.45 -8.27
C GLY A 191 -21.67 -8.12 -6.78
N ARG A 192 -21.49 -9.14 -5.98
CA ARG A 192 -21.21 -9.00 -4.54
C ARG A 192 -19.71 -8.94 -4.31
N PRO A 193 -19.21 -8.06 -3.41
CA PRO A 193 -17.82 -8.05 -3.03
C PRO A 193 -17.46 -9.32 -2.27
N ASP A 194 -16.27 -9.83 -2.51
CA ASP A 194 -15.64 -10.88 -1.72
C ASP A 194 -14.73 -10.20 -0.69
N TYR A 195 -15.16 -10.19 0.56
CA TYR A 195 -14.44 -9.52 1.63
C TYR A 195 -13.32 -10.41 2.18
N VAL A 196 -12.11 -9.85 2.25
CA VAL A 196 -10.95 -10.48 2.88
C VAL A 196 -10.91 -10.05 4.36
N GLU A 197 -11.37 -10.90 5.26
CA GLU A 197 -11.47 -10.59 6.70
C GLU A 197 -10.13 -10.28 7.34
N SER A 198 -9.06 -10.97 6.93
CA SER A 198 -7.69 -10.77 7.44
C SER A 198 -7.13 -9.36 7.26
N VAL A 199 -7.73 -8.52 6.40
CA VAL A 199 -7.31 -7.10 6.22
C VAL A 199 -7.53 -6.26 7.50
N THR A 200 -8.52 -6.63 8.31
CA THR A 200 -8.91 -5.90 9.54
C THR A 200 -8.43 -6.58 10.82
N GLU A 201 -7.99 -7.82 10.75
CA GLU A 201 -7.42 -8.52 11.89
C GLU A 201 -6.01 -8.04 12.19
N ASP A 202 -5.68 -7.91 13.48
CA ASP A 202 -4.29 -7.81 13.88
C ASP A 202 -3.65 -9.19 13.69
N PRO A 203 -2.43 -9.30 13.15
CA PRO A 203 -1.76 -10.58 13.03
C PRO A 203 -1.66 -11.22 14.43
N GLU A 204 -2.41 -12.29 14.64
CA GLU A 204 -2.26 -13.10 15.84
C GLU A 204 -0.87 -13.73 15.82
N ASP A 205 -0.15 -13.53 16.91
CA ASP A 205 1.12 -14.17 17.27
C ASP A 205 2.36 -13.85 16.44
N GLY A 206 3.28 -13.17 17.08
CA GLY A 206 4.65 -13.00 16.63
C GLY A 206 4.79 -12.02 15.49
N GLY A 207 4.22 -10.84 15.68
CA GLY A 207 4.24 -9.76 14.70
C GLY A 207 5.54 -9.74 13.93
N PHE A 208 5.43 -9.82 12.63
CA PHE A 208 6.54 -9.62 11.71
C PHE A 208 7.30 -8.39 12.16
N ALA A 209 8.44 -8.58 12.86
CA ALA A 209 9.28 -7.51 13.31
C ALA A 209 9.79 -6.81 12.06
N MET A 210 9.10 -5.75 11.64
CA MET A 210 9.49 -4.96 10.49
C MET A 210 10.80 -4.29 10.84
N GLU A 211 11.87 -4.70 10.20
CA GLU A 211 13.20 -4.11 10.36
C GLU A 211 13.11 -2.59 10.11
N GLY A 212 13.39 -1.80 11.13
CA GLY A 212 13.30 -0.33 11.09
C GLY A 212 11.95 0.27 11.51
N ALA A 213 10.97 -0.51 11.97
CA ALA A 213 9.76 0.05 12.55
C ALA A 213 10.10 0.85 13.82
N PRO A 214 9.53 2.05 14.01
CA PRO A 214 9.68 2.76 15.26
C PRO A 214 9.15 1.90 16.40
N ALA A 215 9.89 1.81 17.50
CA ALA A 215 9.46 1.10 18.70
C ALA A 215 8.13 1.73 19.17
N GLY A 216 7.04 1.16 18.77
CA GLY A 216 5.73 1.38 19.39
C GLY A 216 5.80 0.79 20.80
N GLY A 217 5.17 1.43 21.78
CA GLY A 217 5.25 1.08 23.20
C GLY A 217 4.74 -0.31 23.62
N ASP A 218 4.82 -1.29 22.74
CA ASP A 218 4.49 -2.68 22.97
C ASP A 218 5.66 -3.54 22.48
N SER A 219 6.79 -3.47 23.20
CA SER A 219 7.93 -4.32 22.90
C SER A 219 7.57 -5.81 23.15
N ALA A 220 8.30 -6.72 22.50
CA ALA A 220 8.15 -8.16 22.79
C ALA A 220 8.36 -8.47 24.28
N GLU A 221 9.13 -7.64 24.97
CA GLU A 221 9.37 -7.69 26.42
C GLU A 221 8.13 -7.27 27.21
N ASP A 222 7.39 -6.23 26.78
CA ASP A 222 6.15 -5.80 27.41
C ASP A 222 5.05 -6.84 27.28
N ARG A 223 4.98 -7.55 26.15
CA ARG A 223 4.03 -8.66 25.93
C ARG A 223 4.41 -9.89 26.77
N MET A 224 5.69 -10.21 26.89
CA MET A 224 6.15 -11.29 27.76
C MET A 224 5.88 -10.96 29.23
N TYR A 225 6.10 -9.70 29.63
CA TYR A 225 5.77 -9.23 30.95
C TYR A 225 4.28 -9.30 31.27
N ALA A 226 3.42 -8.86 30.34
CA ALA A 226 1.97 -8.96 30.48
C ALA A 226 1.48 -10.42 30.56
N LYS A 227 2.08 -11.34 29.79
CA LYS A 227 1.78 -12.79 29.89
C LYS A 227 2.27 -13.37 31.24
N ALA A 228 3.40 -12.93 31.73
CA ALA A 228 3.92 -13.39 33.04
C ALA A 228 3.07 -12.92 34.23
N CYS A 229 2.40 -11.77 34.11
CA CYS A 229 1.50 -11.25 35.15
C CYS A 229 0.11 -11.93 35.17
N GLN A 230 -0.20 -12.78 34.20
CA GLN A 230 -1.47 -13.52 34.11
C GLN A 230 -1.38 -14.96 34.64
N ILE A 231 -0.22 -15.36 35.15
CA ILE A 231 0.03 -16.63 35.85
C ILE A 231 0.07 -16.39 37.36
#